data_0dfa1bcb3fbf3cdc0d05d3c834d5e2d5
#
_entry.id   0dfa1bcb3fbf3cdc0d05d3c834d5e2d5
#
_cell.length_a   1.000
_cell.length_b   1.000
_cell.length_c   1.000
_cell.angle_alpha   90.00
_cell.angle_beta   90.00
_cell.angle_gamma   90.00
#
_symmetry.space_group_name_H-M   'P 1'
#
loop_
_entity.id
_entity.type
_entity.pdbx_description
1 polymer ?
#
loop_
_entity_poly.entity_id
_entity_poly.type
_entity_poly.pdbx_seq_one_letter_code
_entity_poly.pdbx_strand_id
1 'polypeptide(L)'
;MMEIKHYESQEIIKVNYFWLRDHCRCLLCYNTETLQRKYNLLDIPRDIAPEKGGFKYLKDGKVLQVKWTDGHISDYDVDFIFSLQVEKFQSNKAKSTLKTPWNLPIVLQNERHIRFKLTDLIASDAVVKDYVSALIRYGIVFIDEVPASTAMTEMAIRRVFPVMKTFFGEMFTFTDAADHADTAYSKVYLGSHTDNTYFCDAAGVQALHCLSHVDGDGGDNFFVDGLHCALELKRRNPKAYDILTKVQVPAEYIEKGQHHTHSAPMIRVDPVTQEIIQMRLNVYDRAVFNTIPQSEMMEFYNSFCEFLEIVQSPESQWRFKLHPGTVVVFDNWRVYHGRYAYTGKRTMTGCYVQRTDYQSKARVLGIID
;
A
#
# COMPACT_ATOMS: atom_id res chain seq x y z
N MET A 1 25.43 19.03 -19.07
CA MET A 1 25.39 17.62 -18.63
C MET A 1 26.79 17.07 -18.62
N MET A 2 27.10 16.14 -17.70
CA MET A 2 28.39 15.44 -17.56
C MET A 2 28.20 13.97 -17.96
N GLU A 3 29.15 13.45 -18.69
CA GLU A 3 29.25 12.00 -18.94
C GLU A 3 30.05 11.37 -17.81
N ILE A 4 29.45 10.39 -17.15
CA ILE A 4 30.08 9.64 -16.03
C ILE A 4 30.19 8.19 -16.49
N LYS A 5 31.40 7.63 -16.35
CA LYS A 5 31.71 6.24 -16.70
C LYS A 5 31.80 5.39 -15.46
N HIS A 6 31.14 4.26 -15.46
CA HIS A 6 31.24 3.29 -14.37
C HIS A 6 32.56 2.51 -14.43
N TYR A 7 33.23 2.37 -13.31
CA TYR A 7 34.58 1.79 -13.25
C TYR A 7 34.64 0.28 -13.58
N GLU A 8 33.58 -0.48 -13.26
CA GLU A 8 33.52 -1.92 -13.58
C GLU A 8 32.79 -2.21 -14.89
N SER A 9 31.52 -1.77 -15.01
CA SER A 9 30.68 -2.11 -16.17
C SER A 9 31.05 -1.36 -17.44
N GLN A 10 31.86 -0.30 -17.34
CA GLN A 10 32.21 0.62 -18.41
C GLN A 10 31.01 1.34 -19.03
N GLU A 11 29.83 1.22 -18.44
CA GLU A 11 28.61 1.93 -18.81
C GLU A 11 28.82 3.45 -18.68
N ILE A 12 28.24 4.23 -19.58
CA ILE A 12 28.33 5.69 -19.58
C ILE A 12 26.90 6.25 -19.45
N ILE A 13 26.71 7.14 -18.46
CA ILE A 13 25.46 7.87 -18.27
C ILE A 13 25.69 9.36 -18.39
N LYS A 14 24.64 10.11 -18.78
CA LYS A 14 24.64 11.58 -18.81
C LYS A 14 23.88 12.13 -17.63
N VAL A 15 24.56 12.91 -16.80
CA VAL A 15 24.01 13.49 -15.56
C VAL A 15 23.93 15.00 -15.68
N ASN A 16 22.82 15.57 -15.25
CA ASN A 16 22.63 17.02 -15.18
C ASN A 16 23.51 17.63 -14.10
N TYR A 17 24.18 18.74 -14.35
CA TYR A 17 25.07 19.41 -13.39
C TYR A 17 24.34 19.87 -12.14
N PHE A 18 23.19 20.51 -12.29
CA PHE A 18 22.41 21.01 -11.17
C PHE A 18 21.92 19.84 -10.30
N TRP A 19 21.40 18.78 -10.94
CA TRP A 19 20.99 17.57 -10.22
C TRP A 19 22.16 16.95 -9.45
N LEU A 20 23.33 16.82 -10.05
CA LEU A 20 24.49 16.25 -9.39
C LEU A 20 24.93 17.11 -8.20
N ARG A 21 24.99 18.46 -8.38
CA ARG A 21 25.33 19.39 -7.31
C ARG A 21 24.33 19.35 -6.15
N ASP A 22 23.03 19.23 -6.43
CA ASP A 22 21.95 19.06 -5.44
C ASP A 22 22.05 17.72 -4.67
N HIS A 23 22.72 16.72 -5.23
CA HIS A 23 22.91 15.43 -4.56
C HIS A 23 24.26 15.29 -3.85
N CYS A 24 24.96 16.41 -3.60
CA CYS A 24 26.17 16.41 -2.81
C CYS A 24 25.89 15.97 -1.36
N ARG A 25 26.65 14.96 -0.90
CA ARG A 25 26.54 14.38 0.45
C ARG A 25 27.72 14.75 1.37
N CYS A 26 28.52 15.78 1.05
CA CYS A 26 29.56 16.24 1.95
C CYS A 26 28.96 16.86 3.24
N LEU A 27 29.78 16.99 4.28
CA LEU A 27 29.34 17.49 5.58
C LEU A 27 28.81 18.94 5.56
N LEU A 28 29.14 19.74 4.54
CA LEU A 28 28.57 21.08 4.34
C LEU A 28 27.16 21.03 3.75
N CYS A 29 26.87 20.05 2.91
CA CYS A 29 25.61 19.93 2.19
C CYS A 29 24.60 19.00 2.85
N TYR A 30 25.07 18.06 3.67
CA TYR A 30 24.24 17.01 4.22
C TYR A 30 24.53 16.76 5.71
N ASN A 31 23.48 16.65 6.49
CA ASN A 31 23.56 16.27 7.90
C ASN A 31 23.42 14.76 8.02
N THR A 32 24.46 14.08 8.49
CA THR A 32 24.51 12.62 8.62
C THR A 32 23.70 12.09 9.81
N GLU A 33 23.40 12.95 10.81
CA GLU A 33 22.59 12.55 11.97
C GLU A 33 21.10 12.63 11.65
N THR A 34 20.66 13.76 11.03
CA THR A 34 19.25 13.96 10.66
C THR A 34 18.90 13.40 9.29
N LEU A 35 19.89 13.01 8.50
CA LEU A 35 19.76 12.54 7.11
C LEU A 35 19.07 13.56 6.19
N GLN A 36 19.36 14.86 6.41
CA GLN A 36 18.72 15.98 5.71
C GLN A 36 19.73 16.89 5.03
N ARG A 37 19.30 17.60 3.98
CA ARG A 37 20.07 18.68 3.33
C ARG A 37 20.24 19.85 4.28
N LYS A 38 21.38 20.56 4.20
CA LYS A 38 21.74 21.72 5.01
C LYS A 38 21.60 23.06 4.28
N TYR A 39 21.17 23.07 3.04
CA TYR A 39 21.11 24.26 2.20
C TYR A 39 19.73 24.41 1.55
N ASN A 40 19.43 25.63 1.08
CA ASN A 40 18.28 25.91 0.24
C ASN A 40 18.64 25.63 -1.23
N LEU A 41 17.69 25.13 -2.02
CA LEU A 41 17.91 24.88 -3.44
C LEU A 41 18.31 26.14 -4.22
N LEU A 42 17.87 27.31 -3.76
CA LEU A 42 18.24 28.61 -4.35
C LEU A 42 19.70 29.03 -4.08
N ASP A 43 20.39 28.35 -3.17
CA ASP A 43 21.81 28.60 -2.91
C ASP A 43 22.70 28.00 -4.01
N ILE A 44 22.14 27.13 -4.87
CA ILE A 44 22.84 26.57 -6.02
C ILE A 44 22.56 27.46 -7.25
N PRO A 45 23.59 28.04 -7.87
CA PRO A 45 23.40 28.81 -9.11
C PRO A 45 22.76 27.97 -10.22
N ARG A 46 21.79 28.54 -10.95
CA ARG A 46 21.07 27.80 -12.01
C ARG A 46 21.97 27.42 -13.17
N ASP A 47 23.05 28.12 -13.38
CA ASP A 47 24.08 27.92 -14.40
C ASP A 47 25.27 27.12 -13.88
N ILE A 48 25.13 26.50 -12.70
CA ILE A 48 26.19 25.67 -12.08
C ILE A 48 26.80 24.69 -13.07
N ALA A 49 28.10 24.66 -13.13
CA ALA A 49 28.88 23.76 -13.98
C ALA A 49 30.19 23.35 -13.26
N PRO A 50 30.83 22.27 -13.64
CA PRO A 50 32.20 22.03 -13.22
C PRO A 50 33.13 23.13 -13.72
N GLU A 51 34.14 23.52 -12.91
CA GLU A 51 35.25 24.35 -13.40
C GLU A 51 35.94 23.67 -14.60
N LYS A 52 36.68 24.41 -15.40
CA LYS A 52 37.44 23.86 -16.54
C LYS A 52 38.43 22.81 -16.03
N GLY A 53 38.26 21.56 -16.42
CA GLY A 53 39.04 20.42 -15.89
C GLY A 53 38.75 20.07 -14.44
N GLY A 54 37.63 20.57 -13.91
CA GLY A 54 37.24 20.46 -12.49
C GLY A 54 36.66 19.12 -12.07
N PHE A 55 36.77 18.06 -12.85
CA PHE A 55 36.36 16.72 -12.40
C PHE A 55 37.47 15.70 -12.61
N LYS A 56 37.55 14.75 -11.68
CA LYS A 56 38.51 13.63 -11.76
C LYS A 56 37.97 12.41 -11.01
N TYR A 57 38.39 11.26 -11.46
CA TYR A 57 38.13 10.01 -10.76
C TYR A 57 39.23 9.74 -9.73
N LEU A 58 38.83 9.27 -8.57
CA LEU A 58 39.66 8.87 -7.44
C LEU A 58 39.35 7.40 -7.09
N LYS A 59 40.24 6.77 -6.31
CA LYS A 59 40.06 5.40 -5.81
C LYS A 59 39.69 4.40 -6.93
N ASP A 60 40.52 4.35 -7.96
CA ASP A 60 40.33 3.46 -9.12
C ASP A 60 38.96 3.60 -9.82
N GLY A 61 38.45 4.82 -9.85
CA GLY A 61 37.19 5.16 -10.52
C GLY A 61 35.94 5.08 -9.65
N LYS A 62 36.05 4.64 -8.40
CA LYS A 62 34.91 4.51 -7.47
C LYS A 62 34.36 5.84 -6.96
N VAL A 63 35.17 6.88 -6.97
CA VAL A 63 34.77 8.22 -6.50
C VAL A 63 34.99 9.23 -7.63
N LEU A 64 33.93 9.98 -7.94
CA LEU A 64 33.98 11.13 -8.81
C LEU A 64 34.07 12.40 -7.97
N GLN A 65 35.20 13.10 -8.03
CA GLN A 65 35.35 14.43 -7.43
C GLN A 65 35.05 15.50 -8.47
N VAL A 66 34.20 16.47 -8.09
CA VAL A 66 33.84 17.62 -8.94
C VAL A 66 34.09 18.92 -8.20
N LYS A 67 34.85 19.83 -8.82
CA LYS A 67 34.97 21.24 -8.46
C LYS A 67 33.95 22.04 -9.24
N TRP A 68 33.11 22.76 -8.54
CA TRP A 68 32.01 23.53 -9.11
C TRP A 68 32.35 25.00 -9.27
N THR A 69 31.67 25.68 -10.19
CA THR A 69 31.83 27.14 -10.41
C THR A 69 31.38 28.01 -9.24
N ASP A 70 30.61 27.45 -8.29
CA ASP A 70 30.28 28.13 -7.02
C ASP A 70 31.38 28.00 -5.95
N GLY A 71 32.53 27.40 -6.32
CA GLY A 71 33.65 27.14 -5.41
C GLY A 71 33.53 25.90 -4.56
N HIS A 72 32.40 25.17 -4.65
CA HIS A 72 32.17 23.96 -3.88
C HIS A 72 32.94 22.76 -4.48
N ILE A 73 33.33 21.82 -3.62
CA ILE A 73 33.95 20.54 -4.02
C ILE A 73 33.04 19.42 -3.52
N SER A 74 32.64 18.52 -4.44
CA SER A 74 31.82 17.35 -4.12
C SER A 74 32.55 16.07 -4.46
N ASP A 75 32.50 15.09 -3.58
CA ASP A 75 32.89 13.73 -3.83
C ASP A 75 31.64 12.84 -3.92
N TYR A 76 31.52 12.09 -5.00
CA TYR A 76 30.39 11.21 -5.25
C TYR A 76 30.86 9.77 -5.37
N ASP A 77 30.18 8.89 -4.69
CA ASP A 77 30.26 7.46 -4.96
C ASP A 77 29.65 7.16 -6.35
N VAL A 78 30.38 6.53 -7.22
CA VAL A 78 29.97 6.25 -8.61
C VAL A 78 28.82 5.24 -8.62
N ASP A 79 28.85 4.21 -7.77
CA ASP A 79 27.78 3.23 -7.66
C ASP A 79 26.47 3.90 -7.22
N PHE A 80 26.54 4.84 -6.27
CA PHE A 80 25.39 5.63 -5.84
C PHE A 80 24.79 6.43 -7.01
N ILE A 81 25.59 7.15 -7.82
CA ILE A 81 25.07 7.88 -8.98
C ILE A 81 24.37 6.94 -9.96
N PHE A 82 24.95 5.78 -10.24
CA PHE A 82 24.40 4.80 -11.15
C PHE A 82 23.15 4.13 -10.61
N SER A 83 23.02 3.96 -9.29
CA SER A 83 21.82 3.41 -8.66
C SER A 83 20.60 4.32 -8.77
N LEU A 84 20.80 5.64 -8.98
CA LEU A 84 19.75 6.65 -9.02
C LEU A 84 19.17 6.88 -10.42
N GLN A 85 19.59 6.13 -11.45
CA GLN A 85 19.02 6.25 -12.79
C GLN A 85 17.58 5.73 -12.82
N VAL A 86 16.70 6.45 -13.50
CA VAL A 86 15.25 6.12 -13.53
C VAL A 86 14.99 4.72 -14.06
N GLU A 87 15.75 4.27 -15.05
CA GLU A 87 15.66 2.93 -15.64
C GLU A 87 16.03 1.84 -14.61
N LYS A 88 17.05 2.09 -13.79
CA LYS A 88 17.44 1.18 -12.71
C LYS A 88 16.42 1.21 -11.58
N PHE A 89 15.90 2.37 -11.23
CA PHE A 89 14.82 2.51 -10.27
C PHE A 89 13.59 1.71 -10.72
N GLN A 90 13.14 1.88 -11.96
CA GLN A 90 12.02 1.14 -12.54
C GLN A 90 12.30 -0.38 -12.58
N SER A 91 13.50 -0.78 -13.02
CA SER A 91 13.89 -2.20 -13.10
C SER A 91 13.99 -2.86 -11.72
N ASN A 92 14.53 -2.17 -10.72
CA ASN A 92 14.64 -2.70 -9.36
C ASN A 92 13.26 -2.85 -8.73
N LYS A 93 12.38 -1.88 -8.93
CA LYS A 93 10.98 -1.97 -8.50
C LYS A 93 10.26 -3.12 -9.18
N ALA A 94 10.39 -3.29 -10.49
CA ALA A 94 9.79 -4.40 -11.23
C ALA A 94 10.31 -5.78 -10.77
N LYS A 95 11.57 -5.87 -10.35
CA LYS A 95 12.15 -7.10 -9.75
C LYS A 95 11.75 -7.29 -8.29
N SER A 96 11.43 -6.22 -7.60
CA SER A 96 11.00 -6.20 -6.18
C SER A 96 9.53 -6.56 -5.99
N THR A 97 8.86 -7.21 -6.97
CA THR A 97 7.49 -7.69 -6.76
C THR A 97 7.46 -8.86 -5.79
N LEU A 98 7.64 -8.53 -4.51
CA LEU A 98 7.41 -9.46 -3.39
C LEU A 98 5.95 -9.91 -3.33
N LYS A 99 5.04 -9.21 -4.03
CA LYS A 99 3.61 -9.51 -4.04
C LYS A 99 3.33 -10.76 -4.87
N THR A 100 2.63 -11.70 -4.29
CA THR A 100 2.09 -12.87 -4.98
C THR A 100 0.59 -12.67 -5.19
N PRO A 101 0.14 -12.34 -6.42
CA PRO A 101 -1.29 -12.29 -6.72
C PRO A 101 -1.92 -13.65 -6.51
N TRP A 102 -3.12 -13.68 -5.91
CA TRP A 102 -3.76 -14.96 -5.60
C TRP A 102 -5.24 -15.00 -5.99
N ASN A 103 -5.68 -16.18 -6.34
CA ASN A 103 -7.06 -16.64 -6.40
C ASN A 103 -7.27 -17.72 -5.33
N LEU A 104 -8.47 -18.30 -5.25
CA LEU A 104 -8.79 -19.30 -4.23
C LEU A 104 -7.79 -20.49 -4.19
N PRO A 105 -7.45 -21.17 -5.30
CA PRO A 105 -6.44 -22.24 -5.27
C PRO A 105 -5.08 -21.79 -4.72
N ILE A 106 -4.60 -20.63 -5.14
CA ILE A 106 -3.27 -20.13 -4.74
C ILE A 106 -3.24 -19.78 -3.25
N VAL A 107 -4.26 -19.11 -2.71
CA VAL A 107 -4.27 -18.73 -1.30
C VAL A 107 -4.39 -19.96 -0.40
N LEU A 108 -5.18 -20.94 -0.76
CA LEU A 108 -5.31 -22.20 0.00
C LEU A 108 -3.99 -22.99 0.05
N GLN A 109 -3.23 -23.04 -1.05
CA GLN A 109 -1.91 -23.68 -1.07
C GLN A 109 -0.90 -22.98 -0.15
N ASN A 110 -1.11 -21.69 0.11
CA ASN A 110 -0.19 -20.84 0.89
C ASN A 110 -0.73 -20.52 2.30
N GLU A 111 -1.88 -21.04 2.70
CA GLU A 111 -2.54 -20.69 3.97
C GLU A 111 -1.63 -20.83 5.19
N ARG A 112 -0.80 -21.89 5.24
CA ARG A 112 0.17 -22.10 6.33
C ARG A 112 1.21 -20.99 6.47
N HIS A 113 1.51 -20.25 5.41
CA HIS A 113 2.51 -19.19 5.38
C HIS A 113 1.96 -17.82 5.80
N ILE A 114 0.66 -17.72 6.00
CA ILE A 114 -0.02 -16.49 6.39
C ILE A 114 -0.68 -16.61 7.78
N ARG A 115 -0.42 -17.68 8.54
CA ARG A 115 -0.95 -17.90 9.90
C ARG A 115 0.17 -17.86 10.93
N PHE A 116 -0.04 -17.09 12.00
CA PHE A 116 0.95 -16.85 13.06
C PHE A 116 0.27 -16.98 14.42
N LYS A 117 0.94 -17.61 15.39
CA LYS A 117 0.44 -17.65 16.78
C LYS A 117 0.76 -16.34 17.48
N LEU A 118 -0.17 -15.87 18.32
CA LEU A 118 0.04 -14.67 19.13
C LEU A 118 1.30 -14.77 20.00
N THR A 119 1.49 -15.92 20.66
CA THR A 119 2.64 -16.18 21.54
C THR A 119 3.97 -16.00 20.79
N ASP A 120 4.09 -16.51 19.57
CA ASP A 120 5.30 -16.43 18.78
C ASP A 120 5.55 -15.01 18.28
N LEU A 121 4.47 -14.33 17.87
CA LEU A 121 4.53 -12.92 17.43
C LEU A 121 4.99 -11.99 18.56
N ILE A 122 4.56 -12.25 19.80
CA ILE A 122 5.01 -11.48 20.98
C ILE A 122 6.48 -11.77 21.28
N ALA A 123 6.88 -13.03 21.24
CA ALA A 123 8.18 -13.48 21.71
C ALA A 123 9.34 -13.17 20.76
N SER A 124 9.09 -12.97 19.44
CA SER A 124 10.16 -12.94 18.45
C SER A 124 10.01 -11.83 17.38
N ASP A 125 11.03 -10.97 17.26
CA ASP A 125 11.12 -9.99 16.17
C ASP A 125 11.33 -10.64 14.80
N ALA A 126 11.91 -11.84 14.75
CA ALA A 126 12.01 -12.62 13.52
C ALA A 126 10.62 -13.03 13.03
N VAL A 127 9.73 -13.47 13.93
CA VAL A 127 8.32 -13.78 13.57
C VAL A 127 7.57 -12.52 13.14
N VAL A 128 7.84 -11.36 13.74
CA VAL A 128 7.29 -10.07 13.27
C VAL A 128 7.75 -9.77 11.85
N LYS A 129 9.00 -10.03 11.51
CA LYS A 129 9.52 -9.87 10.14
C LYS A 129 8.83 -10.81 9.17
N ASP A 130 8.66 -12.08 9.53
CA ASP A 130 7.97 -13.07 8.69
C ASP A 130 6.48 -12.69 8.49
N TYR A 131 5.81 -12.23 9.55
CA TYR A 131 4.44 -11.74 9.51
C TYR A 131 4.28 -10.55 8.55
N VAL A 132 5.14 -9.53 8.67
CA VAL A 132 5.10 -8.36 7.77
C VAL A 132 5.45 -8.76 6.34
N SER A 133 6.40 -9.68 6.15
CA SER A 133 6.77 -10.22 4.84
C SER A 133 5.59 -10.96 4.18
N ALA A 134 4.87 -11.77 4.95
CA ALA A 134 3.67 -12.47 4.47
C ALA A 134 2.54 -11.48 4.11
N LEU A 135 2.33 -10.44 4.95
CA LEU A 135 1.34 -9.40 4.68
C LEU A 135 1.68 -8.61 3.41
N ILE A 136 2.95 -8.25 3.17
CA ILE A 136 3.39 -7.64 1.89
C ILE A 136 3.15 -8.59 0.71
N ARG A 137 3.50 -9.86 0.89
CA ARG A 137 3.43 -10.86 -0.19
C ARG A 137 2.01 -11.20 -0.60
N TYR A 138 1.16 -11.49 0.36
CA TYR A 138 -0.19 -12.01 0.11
C TYR A 138 -1.30 -10.99 0.36
N GLY A 139 -1.01 -9.89 1.06
CA GLY A 139 -2.00 -8.88 1.42
C GLY A 139 -2.96 -9.29 2.54
N ILE A 140 -2.81 -10.51 3.09
CA ILE A 140 -3.65 -11.04 4.17
C ILE A 140 -2.85 -11.98 5.05
N VAL A 141 -3.04 -11.89 6.37
CA VAL A 141 -2.45 -12.77 7.39
C VAL A 141 -3.43 -12.98 8.55
N PHE A 142 -3.17 -13.99 9.35
CA PHE A 142 -3.96 -14.32 10.54
C PHE A 142 -3.08 -14.34 11.78
N ILE A 143 -3.63 -13.91 12.92
CA ILE A 143 -3.04 -14.13 14.23
C ILE A 143 -3.98 -15.07 14.98
N ASP A 144 -3.52 -16.27 15.25
CA ASP A 144 -4.27 -17.31 15.93
C ASP A 144 -4.00 -17.27 17.44
N GLU A 145 -4.90 -17.90 18.21
CA GLU A 145 -4.83 -18.02 19.67
C GLU A 145 -4.89 -16.64 20.38
N VAL A 146 -5.60 -15.68 19.79
CA VAL A 146 -5.85 -14.37 20.40
C VAL A 146 -7.10 -14.45 21.27
N PRO A 147 -7.02 -14.22 22.59
CA PRO A 147 -8.23 -14.16 23.44
C PRO A 147 -9.25 -13.16 22.90
N ALA A 148 -10.52 -13.56 22.84
CA ALA A 148 -11.61 -12.82 22.22
C ALA A 148 -11.99 -11.55 23.02
N SER A 149 -11.16 -10.52 22.94
CA SER A 149 -11.40 -9.21 23.54
C SER A 149 -10.76 -8.11 22.70
N THR A 150 -11.34 -6.90 22.78
CA THR A 150 -10.79 -5.70 22.11
C THR A 150 -9.37 -5.40 22.60
N ALA A 151 -9.10 -5.50 23.90
CA ALA A 151 -7.77 -5.24 24.46
C ALA A 151 -6.70 -6.20 23.94
N MET A 152 -7.01 -7.49 23.81
CA MET A 152 -6.06 -8.47 23.27
C MET A 152 -5.86 -8.31 21.78
N THR A 153 -6.89 -7.93 21.04
CA THR A 153 -6.78 -7.56 19.63
C THR A 153 -5.87 -6.35 19.44
N GLU A 154 -6.09 -5.29 20.23
CA GLU A 154 -5.27 -4.09 20.23
C GLU A 154 -3.80 -4.41 20.53
N MET A 155 -3.55 -5.18 21.57
CA MET A 155 -2.19 -5.60 21.96
C MET A 155 -1.50 -6.37 20.83
N ALA A 156 -2.19 -7.29 20.17
CA ALA A 156 -1.65 -8.06 19.04
C ALA A 156 -1.26 -7.15 17.88
N ILE A 157 -2.09 -6.16 17.54
CA ILE A 157 -1.79 -5.23 16.43
C ILE A 157 -0.68 -4.26 16.85
N ARG A 158 -0.72 -3.69 18.06
CA ARG A 158 0.31 -2.75 18.52
C ARG A 158 1.69 -3.38 18.69
N ARG A 159 1.78 -4.71 18.80
CA ARG A 159 3.07 -5.42 18.72
C ARG A 159 3.81 -5.15 17.40
N VAL A 160 3.06 -4.91 16.33
CA VAL A 160 3.62 -4.77 14.96
C VAL A 160 3.49 -3.34 14.45
N PHE A 161 2.32 -2.71 14.61
CA PHE A 161 1.98 -1.41 14.03
C PHE A 161 1.31 -0.48 15.04
N PRO A 162 1.49 0.84 14.93
CA PRO A 162 0.62 1.79 15.61
C PRO A 162 -0.80 1.72 15.04
N VAL A 163 -1.79 1.87 15.91
CA VAL A 163 -3.21 1.91 15.52
C VAL A 163 -3.57 3.32 15.05
N MET A 164 -4.25 3.40 13.90
CA MET A 164 -4.73 4.66 13.33
C MET A 164 -5.97 5.14 14.09
N LYS A 165 -6.00 6.41 14.49
CA LYS A 165 -7.20 7.04 15.04
C LYS A 165 -8.06 7.59 13.90
N THR A 166 -9.32 7.18 13.85
CA THR A 166 -10.35 7.69 12.94
C THR A 166 -11.52 8.26 13.74
N PHE A 167 -12.57 8.73 13.06
CA PHE A 167 -13.81 9.12 13.74
C PHE A 167 -14.56 7.90 14.33
N PHE A 168 -14.26 6.67 13.90
CA PHE A 168 -14.70 5.43 14.55
C PHE A 168 -13.91 5.09 15.84
N GLY A 169 -12.92 5.90 16.22
CA GLY A 169 -11.98 5.63 17.31
C GLY A 169 -10.65 5.01 16.84
N GLU A 170 -9.84 4.55 17.79
CA GLU A 170 -8.65 3.73 17.54
C GLU A 170 -9.03 2.25 17.40
N MET A 171 -9.78 1.75 18.37
CA MET A 171 -10.43 0.45 18.30
C MET A 171 -11.94 0.67 18.15
N PHE A 172 -12.52 0.03 17.15
CA PHE A 172 -13.97 0.01 16.99
C PHE A 172 -14.52 -1.36 17.38
N THR A 173 -15.69 -1.36 17.95
CA THR A 173 -16.47 -2.58 18.23
C THR A 173 -17.86 -2.38 17.68
N PHE A 174 -18.33 -3.29 16.85
CA PHE A 174 -19.65 -3.21 16.25
C PHE A 174 -20.44 -4.50 16.44
N THR A 175 -21.73 -4.28 16.60
CA THR A 175 -22.77 -5.30 16.63
C THR A 175 -23.79 -4.96 15.56
N ASP A 176 -24.98 -5.52 15.64
CA ASP A 176 -26.15 -5.14 14.82
C ASP A 176 -26.89 -3.88 15.35
N ALA A 177 -26.31 -3.15 16.31
CA ALA A 177 -26.78 -1.85 16.73
C ALA A 177 -26.26 -0.76 15.80
N ALA A 178 -27.13 0.08 15.27
CA ALA A 178 -26.78 1.15 14.31
C ALA A 178 -26.13 2.35 15.03
N ASP A 179 -24.92 2.18 15.53
CA ASP A 179 -24.15 3.25 16.19
C ASP A 179 -23.55 4.25 15.18
N HIS A 180 -23.37 3.82 13.94
CA HIS A 180 -22.91 4.63 12.81
C HIS A 180 -23.80 4.39 11.57
N ALA A 181 -23.79 5.35 10.65
CA ALA A 181 -24.53 5.28 9.37
C ALA A 181 -23.78 4.42 8.34
N ASP A 182 -23.45 3.18 8.71
CA ASP A 182 -22.65 2.25 7.91
C ASP A 182 -23.32 0.86 7.82
N THR A 183 -23.24 0.24 6.62
CA THR A 183 -23.78 -1.09 6.34
C THR A 183 -23.11 -2.21 7.14
N ALA A 184 -21.87 -1.99 7.64
CA ALA A 184 -21.18 -2.92 8.55
C ALA A 184 -21.98 -3.21 9.82
N TYR A 185 -22.80 -2.25 10.29
CA TYR A 185 -23.70 -2.37 11.46
C TYR A 185 -25.04 -3.06 11.13
N SER A 186 -25.17 -3.70 9.99
CA SER A 186 -26.37 -4.43 9.58
C SER A 186 -26.11 -5.95 9.52
N LYS A 187 -27.18 -6.74 9.41
CA LYS A 187 -27.11 -8.22 9.26
C LYS A 187 -27.15 -8.68 7.81
N VAL A 188 -27.35 -7.76 6.85
CA VAL A 188 -27.48 -8.08 5.44
C VAL A 188 -26.14 -8.43 4.80
N TYR A 189 -26.20 -8.97 3.60
CA TYR A 189 -25.02 -9.21 2.78
C TYR A 189 -24.27 -7.90 2.53
N LEU A 190 -22.97 -7.91 2.73
CA LEU A 190 -22.05 -6.82 2.42
C LEU A 190 -21.03 -7.33 1.39
N GLY A 191 -21.13 -6.80 0.17
CA GLY A 191 -20.30 -7.24 -0.97
C GLY A 191 -18.84 -6.83 -0.86
N SER A 192 -18.05 -7.25 -1.82
CA SER A 192 -16.62 -6.93 -1.92
C SER A 192 -16.37 -5.42 -1.89
N HIS A 193 -15.56 -4.96 -0.93
CA HIS A 193 -15.19 -3.55 -0.80
C HIS A 193 -13.84 -3.36 -0.13
N THR A 194 -13.30 -2.15 -0.24
CA THR A 194 -12.25 -1.60 0.62
C THR A 194 -12.84 -0.49 1.47
N ASP A 195 -12.35 -0.34 2.69
CA ASP A 195 -12.83 0.68 3.60
C ASP A 195 -12.25 2.06 3.31
N ASN A 196 -12.99 3.09 3.74
CA ASN A 196 -12.59 4.49 3.75
C ASN A 196 -12.27 5.07 2.36
N THR A 197 -12.97 4.65 1.33
CA THR A 197 -12.78 5.18 -0.04
C THR A 197 -13.04 6.68 -0.14
N TYR A 198 -13.73 7.25 0.83
CA TYR A 198 -14.00 8.68 0.99
C TYR A 198 -12.91 9.45 1.73
N PHE A 199 -11.86 8.78 2.25
CA PHE A 199 -10.65 9.43 2.78
C PHE A 199 -9.65 9.71 1.67
N CYS A 200 -8.98 10.85 1.72
CA CYS A 200 -7.84 11.15 0.83
C CYS A 200 -6.67 10.18 1.08
N ASP A 201 -6.50 9.73 2.31
CA ASP A 201 -5.56 8.67 2.71
C ASP A 201 -6.33 7.58 3.45
N ALA A 202 -6.88 6.66 2.67
CA ALA A 202 -7.63 5.52 3.20
C ALA A 202 -6.74 4.64 4.09
N ALA A 203 -7.33 4.00 5.10
CA ALA A 203 -6.63 3.05 5.95
C ALA A 203 -5.79 2.05 5.13
N GLY A 204 -4.52 1.90 5.50
CA GLY A 204 -3.57 1.05 4.76
C GLY A 204 -3.76 -0.43 5.07
N VAL A 205 -4.00 -0.76 6.34
CA VAL A 205 -4.26 -2.13 6.82
C VAL A 205 -5.47 -2.09 7.74
N GLN A 206 -6.26 -3.16 7.69
CA GLN A 206 -7.38 -3.38 8.60
C GLN A 206 -7.20 -4.70 9.34
N ALA A 207 -7.59 -4.69 10.61
CA ALA A 207 -7.69 -5.88 11.45
C ALA A 207 -9.13 -6.10 11.87
N LEU A 208 -9.61 -7.35 11.81
CA LEU A 208 -10.94 -7.75 12.27
C LEU A 208 -10.84 -8.99 13.14
N HIS A 209 -11.57 -9.00 14.25
CA HIS A 209 -11.69 -10.10 15.20
C HIS A 209 -13.15 -10.34 15.57
N CYS A 210 -13.61 -11.55 15.41
CA CYS A 210 -14.91 -11.97 15.93
C CYS A 210 -14.79 -12.24 17.42
N LEU A 211 -15.50 -11.44 18.25
CA LEU A 211 -15.50 -11.65 19.71
C LEU A 211 -16.54 -12.67 20.14
N SER A 212 -17.68 -12.69 19.46
CA SER A 212 -18.75 -13.66 19.71
C SER A 212 -19.73 -13.74 18.54
N HIS A 213 -20.35 -14.90 18.34
CA HIS A 213 -21.52 -15.08 17.49
C HIS A 213 -22.42 -16.11 18.13
N VAL A 214 -23.57 -15.69 18.64
CA VAL A 214 -24.49 -16.50 19.42
C VAL A 214 -25.91 -16.43 18.86
N ASP A 215 -26.70 -17.47 19.11
CA ASP A 215 -28.12 -17.58 18.77
C ASP A 215 -28.43 -17.40 17.27
N GLY A 216 -27.48 -17.80 16.41
CA GLY A 216 -27.64 -17.66 14.97
C GLY A 216 -26.55 -18.33 14.14
N ASP A 217 -26.66 -18.18 12.82
CA ASP A 217 -25.76 -18.77 11.83
C ASP A 217 -25.47 -17.80 10.68
N GLY A 218 -24.60 -18.22 9.73
CA GLY A 218 -24.14 -17.40 8.62
C GLY A 218 -22.99 -16.47 9.02
N GLY A 219 -22.87 -15.33 8.34
CA GLY A 219 -21.85 -14.33 8.62
C GLY A 219 -20.44 -14.72 8.19
N ASP A 220 -20.32 -15.64 7.26
CA ASP A 220 -19.02 -15.98 6.69
C ASP A 220 -18.41 -14.75 6.07
N ASN A 221 -17.15 -14.50 6.36
CA ASN A 221 -16.36 -13.50 5.67
C ASN A 221 -15.83 -14.06 4.36
N PHE A 222 -15.59 -13.19 3.41
CA PHE A 222 -14.85 -13.55 2.21
C PHE A 222 -13.86 -12.45 1.86
N PHE A 223 -12.76 -12.88 1.23
CA PHE A 223 -11.67 -12.01 0.80
C PHE A 223 -11.35 -12.27 -0.66
N VAL A 224 -10.92 -11.19 -1.35
CA VAL A 224 -10.57 -11.24 -2.78
C VAL A 224 -9.30 -10.42 -2.99
N ASP A 225 -8.30 -10.99 -3.68
CA ASP A 225 -7.11 -10.22 -4.05
C ASP A 225 -7.42 -9.29 -5.23
N GLY A 226 -7.63 -8.01 -4.93
CA GLY A 226 -7.86 -7.00 -5.95
C GLY A 226 -6.70 -6.86 -6.95
N LEU A 227 -5.45 -7.13 -6.51
CA LEU A 227 -4.30 -7.15 -7.40
C LEU A 227 -4.43 -8.25 -8.46
N HIS A 228 -4.82 -9.46 -8.05
CA HIS A 228 -5.10 -10.56 -8.99
C HIS A 228 -6.20 -10.17 -9.98
N CYS A 229 -7.31 -9.64 -9.47
CA CYS A 229 -8.45 -9.23 -10.32
C CYS A 229 -8.07 -8.13 -11.33
N ALA A 230 -7.28 -7.15 -10.91
CA ALA A 230 -6.82 -6.08 -11.80
C ALA A 230 -5.87 -6.58 -12.90
N LEU A 231 -4.97 -7.50 -12.56
CA LEU A 231 -4.08 -8.13 -13.54
C LEU A 231 -4.86 -9.03 -14.52
N GLU A 232 -5.88 -9.72 -14.04
CA GLU A 232 -6.75 -10.54 -14.89
C GLU A 232 -7.61 -9.67 -15.82
N LEU A 233 -8.16 -8.54 -15.34
CA LEU A 233 -8.83 -7.57 -16.20
C LEU A 233 -7.88 -7.02 -17.27
N LYS A 234 -6.65 -6.64 -16.87
CA LYS A 234 -5.63 -6.15 -17.80
C LYS A 234 -5.32 -7.16 -18.90
N ARG A 235 -5.30 -8.45 -18.56
CA ARG A 235 -5.07 -9.53 -19.51
C ARG A 235 -6.26 -9.76 -20.45
N ARG A 236 -7.51 -9.69 -19.94
CA ARG A 236 -8.75 -9.95 -20.71
C ARG A 236 -9.12 -8.75 -21.58
N ASN A 237 -9.12 -7.57 -20.96
CA ASN A 237 -9.54 -6.32 -21.59
C ASN A 237 -8.65 -5.16 -21.14
N PRO A 238 -7.49 -4.94 -21.83
CA PRO A 238 -6.58 -3.82 -21.52
C PRO A 238 -7.24 -2.45 -21.56
N LYS A 239 -8.27 -2.26 -22.41
CA LYS A 239 -9.00 -0.99 -22.52
C LYS A 239 -9.84 -0.74 -21.27
N ALA A 240 -10.56 -1.74 -20.77
CA ALA A 240 -11.31 -1.63 -19.54
C ALA A 240 -10.38 -1.34 -18.34
N TYR A 241 -9.25 -2.03 -18.27
CA TYR A 241 -8.21 -1.75 -17.26
C TYR A 241 -7.73 -0.30 -17.32
N ASP A 242 -7.41 0.20 -18.51
CA ASP A 242 -6.94 1.59 -18.71
C ASP A 242 -8.00 2.62 -18.25
N ILE A 243 -9.26 2.41 -18.55
CA ILE A 243 -10.37 3.25 -18.08
C ILE A 243 -10.42 3.28 -16.54
N LEU A 244 -10.35 2.12 -15.88
CA LEU A 244 -10.41 2.03 -14.42
C LEU A 244 -9.16 2.57 -13.71
N THR A 245 -8.05 2.78 -14.44
CA THR A 245 -6.85 3.46 -13.92
C THR A 245 -6.89 4.98 -14.06
N LYS A 246 -7.81 5.54 -14.86
CA LYS A 246 -7.84 6.98 -15.18
C LYS A 246 -9.06 7.69 -14.63
N VAL A 247 -10.22 7.05 -14.72
CA VAL A 247 -11.49 7.68 -14.33
C VAL A 247 -11.56 7.84 -12.82
N GLN A 248 -11.80 9.09 -12.37
CA GLN A 248 -11.95 9.43 -10.97
C GLN A 248 -13.35 9.03 -10.48
N VAL A 249 -13.42 8.09 -9.56
CA VAL A 249 -14.67 7.63 -8.95
C VAL A 249 -14.86 8.34 -7.61
N PRO A 250 -15.88 9.21 -7.48
CA PRO A 250 -16.15 9.90 -6.24
C PRO A 250 -16.75 8.96 -5.19
N ALA A 251 -16.34 9.16 -3.94
CA ALA A 251 -16.87 8.49 -2.77
C ALA A 251 -17.21 9.53 -1.70
N GLU A 252 -18.24 9.24 -0.91
CA GLU A 252 -18.78 10.14 0.09
C GLU A 252 -19.27 9.36 1.32
N TYR A 253 -19.05 9.93 2.49
CA TYR A 253 -19.61 9.44 3.75
C TYR A 253 -20.15 10.61 4.55
N ILE A 254 -21.41 10.52 4.98
CA ILE A 254 -22.10 11.57 5.74
C ILE A 254 -22.75 10.95 6.98
N GLU A 255 -22.40 11.47 8.13
CA GLU A 255 -23.14 11.26 9.38
C GLU A 255 -23.12 12.53 10.23
N LYS A 256 -23.80 12.55 11.36
CA LYS A 256 -23.85 13.74 12.23
C LYS A 256 -22.43 14.17 12.66
N GLY A 257 -22.01 15.33 12.20
CA GLY A 257 -20.71 15.93 12.52
C GLY A 257 -19.55 15.44 11.65
N GLN A 258 -19.80 14.60 10.65
CA GLN A 258 -18.81 14.09 9.72
C GLN A 258 -19.31 14.20 8.28
N HIS A 259 -18.48 14.72 7.39
CA HIS A 259 -18.71 14.72 5.94
C HIS A 259 -17.38 14.58 5.22
N HIS A 260 -17.13 13.40 4.69
CA HIS A 260 -15.88 13.04 4.01
C HIS A 260 -16.16 12.79 2.55
N THR A 261 -15.33 13.34 1.67
CA THR A 261 -15.40 13.11 0.23
C THR A 261 -14.01 12.92 -0.36
N HIS A 262 -13.87 12.02 -1.30
CA HIS A 262 -12.64 11.86 -2.05
C HIS A 262 -12.91 11.22 -3.41
N SER A 263 -12.16 11.64 -4.43
CA SER A 263 -12.22 11.07 -5.77
C SER A 263 -10.86 10.51 -6.17
N ALA A 264 -10.82 9.28 -6.62
CA ALA A 264 -9.62 8.67 -7.19
C ALA A 264 -9.99 7.48 -8.09
N PRO A 265 -9.09 6.99 -8.97
CA PRO A 265 -9.33 5.81 -9.77
C PRO A 265 -9.56 4.55 -8.95
N MET A 266 -10.29 3.58 -9.50
CA MET A 266 -10.48 2.28 -8.87
C MET A 266 -9.18 1.47 -8.80
N ILE A 267 -8.33 1.60 -9.81
CA ILE A 267 -7.00 0.99 -9.88
C ILE A 267 -5.99 2.13 -9.93
N ARG A 268 -5.31 2.40 -8.82
CA ARG A 268 -4.28 3.42 -8.79
C ARG A 268 -2.92 2.82 -9.15
N VAL A 269 -2.26 3.42 -10.11
CA VAL A 269 -0.93 3.02 -10.54
C VAL A 269 0.08 4.12 -10.22
N ASP A 270 1.29 3.71 -9.90
CA ASP A 270 2.41 4.64 -9.75
C ASP A 270 2.78 5.19 -11.13
N PRO A 271 2.86 6.52 -11.30
CA PRO A 271 3.11 7.12 -12.63
C PRO A 271 4.50 6.83 -13.17
N VAL A 272 5.47 6.49 -12.32
CA VAL A 272 6.86 6.22 -12.71
C VAL A 272 7.07 4.73 -12.97
N THR A 273 6.63 3.89 -12.04
CA THR A 273 6.88 2.43 -12.11
C THR A 273 5.78 1.66 -12.81
N GLN A 274 4.60 2.27 -13.00
CA GLN A 274 3.39 1.62 -13.52
C GLN A 274 2.90 0.43 -12.68
N GLU A 275 3.39 0.31 -11.45
CA GLU A 275 2.90 -0.69 -10.49
C GLU A 275 1.53 -0.30 -9.93
N ILE A 276 0.69 -1.30 -9.69
CA ILE A 276 -0.57 -1.10 -8.96
C ILE A 276 -0.24 -0.84 -7.49
N ILE A 277 -0.56 0.38 -7.03
CA ILE A 277 -0.28 0.84 -5.68
C ILE A 277 -1.50 0.80 -4.75
N GLN A 278 -2.71 0.91 -5.32
CA GLN A 278 -3.94 0.84 -4.54
C GLN A 278 -5.11 0.36 -5.38
N MET A 279 -5.90 -0.54 -4.81
CA MET A 279 -7.23 -0.92 -5.27
C MET A 279 -8.27 -0.18 -4.43
N ARG A 280 -9.26 0.44 -5.08
CA ARG A 280 -10.38 1.15 -4.43
C ARG A 280 -11.69 0.63 -4.99
N LEU A 281 -12.43 -0.05 -4.17
CA LEU A 281 -13.75 -0.56 -4.53
C LEU A 281 -14.67 -0.44 -3.31
N ASN A 282 -15.67 0.39 -3.38
CA ASN A 282 -16.78 0.37 -2.45
C ASN A 282 -18.03 0.88 -3.18
N VAL A 283 -18.96 0.00 -3.48
CA VAL A 283 -20.19 0.37 -4.21
C VAL A 283 -21.17 1.10 -3.31
N TYR A 284 -21.00 0.98 -1.98
CA TYR A 284 -21.90 1.56 -0.98
C TYR A 284 -21.59 3.03 -0.70
N ASP A 285 -20.30 3.40 -0.78
CA ASP A 285 -19.79 4.76 -0.51
C ASP A 285 -19.72 5.64 -1.77
N ARG A 286 -20.21 5.18 -2.92
CA ARG A 286 -20.12 5.98 -4.15
C ARG A 286 -21.00 7.23 -4.06
N ALA A 287 -20.37 8.39 -4.27
CA ALA A 287 -21.07 9.66 -4.44
C ALA A 287 -21.65 9.79 -5.86
N VAL A 288 -22.33 10.90 -6.11
CA VAL A 288 -22.85 11.23 -7.45
C VAL A 288 -21.68 11.27 -8.44
N PHE A 289 -21.79 10.46 -9.50
CA PHE A 289 -20.73 10.28 -10.48
C PHE A 289 -20.84 11.34 -11.57
N ASN A 290 -19.99 12.34 -11.54
CA ASN A 290 -19.98 13.51 -12.41
C ASN A 290 -18.57 13.90 -12.92
N THR A 291 -17.63 12.98 -12.90
CA THR A 291 -16.20 13.24 -13.21
C THR A 291 -15.85 12.98 -14.67
N ILE A 292 -16.76 12.43 -15.45
CA ILE A 292 -16.63 12.22 -16.89
C ILE A 292 -17.91 12.68 -17.64
N PRO A 293 -17.81 12.98 -18.96
CA PRO A 293 -18.99 13.30 -19.78
C PRO A 293 -19.98 12.15 -19.84
N GLN A 294 -21.27 12.47 -20.01
CA GLN A 294 -22.34 11.46 -20.13
C GLN A 294 -22.12 10.50 -21.32
N SER A 295 -21.45 10.97 -22.39
CA SER A 295 -21.09 10.15 -23.53
C SER A 295 -20.10 9.02 -23.21
N GLU A 296 -19.33 9.13 -22.13
CA GLU A 296 -18.32 8.15 -21.72
C GLU A 296 -18.83 7.22 -20.58
N MET A 297 -20.01 7.54 -20.01
CA MET A 297 -20.55 6.81 -18.85
C MET A 297 -20.74 5.31 -19.12
N MET A 298 -21.31 4.94 -20.28
CA MET A 298 -21.57 3.54 -20.59
C MET A 298 -20.30 2.73 -20.76
N GLU A 299 -19.25 3.32 -21.32
CA GLU A 299 -17.97 2.66 -21.46
C GLU A 299 -17.32 2.40 -20.10
N PHE A 300 -17.38 3.39 -19.19
CA PHE A 300 -16.95 3.22 -17.81
C PHE A 300 -17.75 2.12 -17.09
N TYR A 301 -19.08 2.16 -17.14
CA TYR A 301 -19.91 1.16 -16.45
C TYR A 301 -19.70 -0.25 -17.01
N ASN A 302 -19.53 -0.42 -18.31
CA ASN A 302 -19.21 -1.71 -18.91
C ASN A 302 -17.87 -2.25 -18.38
N SER A 303 -16.83 -1.38 -18.33
CA SER A 303 -15.52 -1.73 -17.77
C SER A 303 -15.62 -2.10 -16.28
N PHE A 304 -16.44 -1.37 -15.54
CA PHE A 304 -16.66 -1.62 -14.13
C PHE A 304 -17.41 -2.94 -13.88
N CYS A 305 -18.47 -3.22 -14.66
CA CYS A 305 -19.21 -4.48 -14.56
C CYS A 305 -18.30 -5.68 -14.88
N GLU A 306 -17.51 -5.60 -15.95
CA GLU A 306 -16.54 -6.64 -16.31
C GLU A 306 -15.53 -6.89 -15.17
N PHE A 307 -15.06 -5.85 -14.52
CA PHE A 307 -14.20 -5.98 -13.35
C PHE A 307 -14.92 -6.65 -12.18
N LEU A 308 -16.16 -6.26 -11.88
CA LEU A 308 -16.97 -6.87 -10.82
C LEU A 308 -17.26 -8.35 -11.08
N GLU A 309 -17.46 -8.78 -12.33
CA GLU A 309 -17.59 -10.19 -12.69
C GLU A 309 -16.36 -11.02 -12.29
N ILE A 310 -15.16 -10.46 -12.46
CA ILE A 310 -13.92 -11.10 -12.00
C ILE A 310 -13.86 -11.15 -10.47
N VAL A 311 -14.15 -10.03 -9.80
CA VAL A 311 -14.12 -9.91 -8.33
C VAL A 311 -15.12 -10.86 -7.66
N GLN A 312 -16.30 -11.03 -8.25
CA GLN A 312 -17.39 -11.84 -7.70
C GLN A 312 -17.33 -13.31 -8.13
N SER A 313 -16.38 -13.67 -8.98
CA SER A 313 -16.26 -15.05 -9.42
C SER A 313 -15.92 -15.98 -8.23
N PRO A 314 -16.45 -17.22 -8.21
CA PRO A 314 -16.14 -18.18 -7.16
C PRO A 314 -14.63 -18.49 -7.03
N GLU A 315 -13.89 -18.39 -8.12
CA GLU A 315 -12.45 -18.60 -8.15
C GLU A 315 -11.66 -17.49 -7.49
N SER A 316 -12.21 -16.26 -7.42
CA SER A 316 -11.57 -15.11 -6.79
C SER A 316 -11.87 -15.02 -5.29
N GLN A 317 -12.98 -15.60 -4.82
CA GLN A 317 -13.44 -15.46 -3.45
C GLN A 317 -12.91 -16.56 -2.53
N TRP A 318 -12.19 -16.16 -1.49
CA TRP A 318 -11.85 -17.04 -0.37
C TRP A 318 -12.82 -16.80 0.78
N ARG A 319 -13.76 -17.73 0.95
CA ARG A 319 -14.84 -17.67 1.95
C ARG A 319 -14.52 -18.57 3.14
N PHE A 320 -14.65 -18.01 4.34
CA PHE A 320 -14.54 -18.77 5.60
C PHE A 320 -15.26 -18.02 6.75
N LYS A 321 -15.60 -18.76 7.80
CA LYS A 321 -16.17 -18.18 9.01
C LYS A 321 -15.05 -17.74 9.94
N LEU A 322 -15.05 -16.45 10.33
CA LEU A 322 -14.13 -15.94 11.33
C LEU A 322 -14.66 -16.27 12.72
N HIS A 323 -13.95 -17.11 13.45
CA HIS A 323 -14.29 -17.54 14.79
C HIS A 323 -13.55 -16.71 15.84
N PRO A 324 -14.09 -16.63 17.11
CA PRO A 324 -13.33 -16.12 18.24
C PRO A 324 -11.98 -16.82 18.37
N GLY A 325 -10.92 -16.08 18.69
CA GLY A 325 -9.56 -16.61 18.80
C GLY A 325 -8.66 -16.37 17.59
N THR A 326 -9.21 -15.88 16.47
CA THR A 326 -8.42 -15.56 15.27
C THR A 326 -8.69 -14.13 14.84
N VAL A 327 -7.61 -13.35 14.71
CA VAL A 327 -7.62 -12.01 14.11
C VAL A 327 -7.17 -12.13 12.66
N VAL A 328 -7.97 -11.64 11.71
CA VAL A 328 -7.54 -11.46 10.32
C VAL A 328 -7.01 -10.04 10.14
N VAL A 329 -5.87 -9.91 9.45
CA VAL A 329 -5.24 -8.62 9.14
C VAL A 329 -4.94 -8.57 7.66
N PHE A 330 -5.36 -7.51 6.99
CA PHE A 330 -5.24 -7.44 5.54
C PHE A 330 -4.92 -6.03 5.03
N ASP A 331 -4.21 -5.98 3.91
CA ASP A 331 -3.87 -4.76 3.16
C ASP A 331 -5.14 -4.23 2.48
N ASN A 332 -5.75 -3.21 3.09
CA ASN A 332 -6.98 -2.59 2.61
C ASN A 332 -6.79 -1.82 1.27
N TRP A 333 -5.54 -1.60 0.84
CA TRP A 333 -5.23 -1.06 -0.48
C TRP A 333 -5.09 -2.14 -1.56
N ARG A 334 -5.30 -3.41 -1.19
CA ARG A 334 -5.14 -4.55 -2.08
C ARG A 334 -6.28 -5.54 -2.01
N VAL A 335 -6.69 -5.93 -0.79
CA VAL A 335 -7.61 -7.03 -0.55
C VAL A 335 -9.00 -6.50 -0.29
N TYR A 336 -9.95 -6.93 -1.13
CA TYR A 336 -11.37 -6.70 -0.88
C TYR A 336 -11.87 -7.68 0.17
N HIS A 337 -12.78 -7.19 1.00
CA HIS A 337 -13.45 -8.01 1.99
C HIS A 337 -14.95 -7.82 1.92
N GLY A 338 -15.66 -8.77 2.48
CA GLY A 338 -17.10 -8.75 2.56
C GLY A 338 -17.62 -9.79 3.52
N ARG A 339 -18.95 -9.84 3.66
CA ARG A 339 -19.61 -10.72 4.61
C ARG A 339 -20.95 -11.18 4.07
N TYR A 340 -21.22 -12.46 4.20
CA TYR A 340 -22.55 -13.00 3.97
C TYR A 340 -23.53 -12.58 5.08
N ALA A 341 -24.82 -12.56 4.77
CA ALA A 341 -25.86 -12.29 5.75
C ALA A 341 -25.80 -13.27 6.93
N TYR A 342 -26.24 -12.84 8.10
CA TYR A 342 -26.27 -13.68 9.30
C TYR A 342 -27.51 -13.45 10.14
N THR A 343 -27.76 -14.40 11.04
CA THR A 343 -28.78 -14.31 12.09
C THR A 343 -28.11 -14.30 13.46
N GLY A 344 -28.87 -14.13 14.53
CA GLY A 344 -28.36 -14.07 15.88
C GLY A 344 -27.64 -12.76 16.20
N LYS A 345 -26.78 -12.80 17.24
CA LYS A 345 -26.01 -11.66 17.72
C LYS A 345 -24.52 -11.88 17.49
N ARG A 346 -23.91 -11.03 16.66
CA ARG A 346 -22.49 -11.08 16.33
C ARG A 346 -21.80 -9.81 16.83
N THR A 347 -20.68 -9.98 17.57
CA THR A 347 -19.86 -8.89 18.04
C THR A 347 -18.48 -8.99 17.39
N MET A 348 -18.08 -7.93 16.72
CA MET A 348 -16.78 -7.80 16.07
C MET A 348 -16.02 -6.63 16.70
N THR A 349 -14.69 -6.76 16.74
CA THR A 349 -13.81 -5.62 17.00
C THR A 349 -12.77 -5.53 15.90
N GLY A 350 -12.23 -4.33 15.71
CA GLY A 350 -11.19 -4.12 14.72
C GLY A 350 -10.49 -2.78 14.90
N CYS A 351 -9.51 -2.55 14.07
CA CYS A 351 -8.80 -1.28 13.98
C CYS A 351 -8.17 -1.11 12.59
N TYR A 352 -7.70 0.10 12.36
CA TYR A 352 -6.95 0.46 11.16
C TYR A 352 -5.49 0.77 11.48
N VAL A 353 -4.63 0.64 10.47
CA VAL A 353 -3.23 1.07 10.47
C VAL A 353 -3.01 1.97 9.26
N GLN A 354 -2.29 3.08 9.45
CA GLN A 354 -1.98 3.98 8.34
C GLN A 354 -1.07 3.30 7.31
N ARG A 355 -1.26 3.65 6.03
CA ARG A 355 -0.40 3.15 4.94
C ARG A 355 1.07 3.45 5.16
N THR A 356 1.37 4.66 5.63
CA THR A 356 2.74 5.11 5.93
C THR A 356 3.40 4.28 7.02
N ASP A 357 2.69 3.95 8.09
CA ASP A 357 3.22 3.13 9.20
C ASP A 357 3.49 1.69 8.78
N TYR A 358 2.58 1.11 7.99
CA TYR A 358 2.76 -0.22 7.41
C TYR A 358 4.01 -0.29 6.53
N GLN A 359 4.17 0.67 5.62
CA GLN A 359 5.34 0.72 4.74
C GLN A 359 6.63 1.03 5.50
N SER A 360 6.58 1.95 6.48
CA SER A 360 7.74 2.27 7.33
C SER A 360 8.22 1.04 8.08
N LYS A 361 7.31 0.26 8.68
CA LYS A 361 7.67 -0.99 9.36
C LYS A 361 8.33 -1.99 8.41
N ALA A 362 7.80 -2.14 7.21
CA ALA A 362 8.36 -3.03 6.21
C ALA A 362 9.79 -2.61 5.78
N ARG A 363 10.04 -1.27 5.65
CA ARG A 363 11.39 -0.73 5.36
C ARG A 363 12.37 -0.98 6.50
N VAL A 364 11.97 -0.68 7.74
CA VAL A 364 12.81 -0.90 8.94
C VAL A 364 13.20 -2.37 9.08
N LEU A 365 12.34 -3.29 8.69
CA LEU A 365 12.62 -4.73 8.69
C LEU A 365 13.42 -5.19 7.46
N GLY A 366 13.75 -4.30 6.51
CA GLY A 366 14.47 -4.62 5.28
C GLY A 366 13.69 -5.56 4.34
N ILE A 367 12.36 -5.40 4.28
CA ILE A 367 11.47 -6.21 3.42
C ILE A 367 11.22 -5.48 2.09
N ILE A 368 11.08 -4.18 2.13
CA ILE A 368 10.93 -3.30 0.97
C ILE A 368 11.95 -2.16 1.06
N ASP A 369 12.21 -1.50 -0.08
CA ASP A 369 13.10 -0.34 -0.19
C ASP A 369 12.43 0.97 0.28
#